data_309e59371e3b22ee64d423faf632370c
#
_entry.id   309e59371e3b22ee64d423faf632370c
#
_cell.length_a   1.000
_cell.length_b   1.000
_cell.length_c   1.000
_cell.angle_alpha   90.00
_cell.angle_beta   90.00
_cell.angle_gamma   90.00
#
_symmetry.space_group_name_H-M   'P 1'
#
loop_
_entity.id
_entity.type
_entity.pdbx_description
1 polymer ?
#
loop_
_entity_poly.entity_id
_entity_poly.type
_entity_poly.pdbx_seq_one_letter_code
_entity_poly.pdbx_strand_id
1 'polypeptide(L)'
;MKRTFLLITISLLSQLIIAHEKRALLVGISDYQCINKYGGWNNIHGKNDVVLLSSTLKNNGVSVSLISDIDATKTGITSAINKLISQCKAGDIVYLHFSTHGQPFEDTSGDEDDGWDESIVPVDAPIEYTKGRYEGENHLIDDELQVYCTKIREAIGTNGMLYVVIDACHAGKASMGIEEDVIRGTKAGFTRNGKYYRPQTLERGNFYDIPSSPTLGMVVFIEACRSYQINKEIVEEGKYYGALSFYINQVLSVQNLTKDTGWIDVVKEMMSKDVRLTNQNMVIEYSK
;
A
#
# COMPACT_ATOMS: atom_id res chain seq x y z
N MET A 1 -14.80 -16.97 -74.56
CA MET A 1 -15.28 -16.64 -73.20
C MET A 1 -14.20 -17.01 -72.20
N LYS A 2 -13.44 -16.00 -71.74
CA LYS A 2 -12.42 -16.18 -70.70
C LYS A 2 -13.03 -15.89 -69.33
N ARG A 3 -13.12 -16.87 -68.43
CA ARG A 3 -13.58 -16.70 -67.04
C ARG A 3 -12.39 -16.28 -66.19
N THR A 4 -12.40 -15.05 -65.73
CA THR A 4 -11.44 -14.52 -64.76
C THR A 4 -11.88 -14.94 -63.34
N PHE A 5 -11.11 -15.80 -62.69
CA PHE A 5 -11.30 -16.12 -61.27
C PHE A 5 -10.67 -15.02 -60.42
N LEU A 6 -11.51 -14.30 -59.66
CA LEU A 6 -11.09 -13.34 -58.67
C LEU A 6 -10.82 -14.08 -57.37
N LEU A 7 -9.54 -14.24 -57.04
CA LEU A 7 -9.09 -14.75 -55.72
C LEU A 7 -9.22 -13.63 -54.68
N ILE A 8 -10.22 -13.73 -53.83
CA ILE A 8 -10.38 -12.86 -52.64
C ILE A 8 -9.52 -13.49 -51.54
N THR A 9 -8.33 -12.94 -51.27
CA THR A 9 -7.51 -13.25 -50.10
C THR A 9 -8.10 -12.54 -48.90
N ILE A 10 -8.81 -13.27 -48.03
CA ILE A 10 -9.25 -12.80 -46.73
C ILE A 10 -8.03 -12.84 -45.80
N SER A 11 -7.41 -11.69 -45.58
CA SER A 11 -6.40 -11.50 -44.54
C SER A 11 -7.10 -11.55 -43.18
N LEU A 12 -7.04 -12.69 -42.51
CA LEU A 12 -7.37 -12.74 -41.08
C LEU A 12 -6.27 -12.01 -40.30
N LEU A 13 -6.48 -10.73 -40.00
CA LEU A 13 -5.78 -10.07 -38.91
C LEU A 13 -6.24 -10.74 -37.62
N SER A 14 -5.49 -11.71 -37.11
CA SER A 14 -5.61 -12.16 -35.74
C SER A 14 -5.20 -10.99 -34.84
N GLN A 15 -6.16 -10.21 -34.37
CA GLN A 15 -5.91 -9.30 -33.25
C GLN A 15 -5.51 -10.21 -32.08
N LEU A 16 -4.24 -10.20 -31.76
CA LEU A 16 -3.76 -10.74 -30.49
C LEU A 16 -4.49 -9.96 -29.39
N ILE A 17 -5.51 -10.58 -28.81
CA ILE A 17 -6.11 -10.09 -27.57
C ILE A 17 -5.00 -10.23 -26.52
N ILE A 18 -4.30 -9.15 -26.25
CA ILE A 18 -3.35 -9.10 -25.14
C ILE A 18 -4.23 -9.14 -23.90
N ALA A 19 -4.31 -10.31 -23.28
CA ALA A 19 -4.96 -10.45 -21.99
C ALA A 19 -4.16 -9.63 -20.98
N HIS A 20 -4.74 -8.58 -20.46
CA HIS A 20 -4.16 -7.79 -19.36
C HIS A 20 -4.13 -8.67 -18.10
N GLU A 21 -2.98 -8.74 -17.48
CA GLU A 21 -2.82 -9.52 -16.25
C GLU A 21 -3.07 -8.66 -15.01
N LYS A 22 -3.50 -9.34 -13.95
CA LYS A 22 -3.63 -8.74 -12.61
C LYS A 22 -2.51 -9.28 -11.75
N ARG A 23 -1.76 -8.39 -11.14
CA ARG A 23 -0.60 -8.72 -10.30
C ARG A 23 -0.73 -8.05 -8.96
N ALA A 24 -0.35 -8.74 -7.89
CA ALA A 24 -0.31 -8.17 -6.55
C ALA A 24 1.01 -8.46 -5.87
N LEU A 25 1.50 -7.48 -5.11
CA LEU A 25 2.52 -7.66 -4.09
C LEU A 25 1.90 -7.28 -2.75
N LEU A 26 1.89 -8.23 -1.82
CA LEU A 26 1.38 -8.05 -0.48
C LEU A 26 2.53 -8.11 0.52
N VAL A 27 2.66 -7.07 1.33
CA VAL A 27 3.65 -6.94 2.41
C VAL A 27 2.92 -6.89 3.73
N GLY A 28 3.17 -7.87 4.62
CA GLY A 28 2.51 -7.91 5.92
C GLY A 28 3.46 -8.30 7.04
N ILE A 29 3.60 -7.47 8.06
CA ILE A 29 4.49 -7.71 9.18
C ILE A 29 3.68 -7.90 10.45
N SER A 30 3.93 -9.01 11.15
CA SER A 30 3.37 -9.28 12.47
C SER A 30 4.43 -9.31 13.55
N ASP A 31 5.55 -9.96 13.28
CA ASP A 31 6.64 -10.11 14.24
C ASP A 31 7.79 -9.15 13.95
N TYR A 32 7.71 -7.96 14.52
CA TYR A 32 8.77 -6.94 14.44
C TYR A 32 10.01 -7.28 15.26
N GLN A 33 9.95 -8.31 16.10
CA GLN A 33 11.07 -8.71 16.95
C GLN A 33 11.88 -9.85 16.33
N CYS A 34 11.47 -10.41 15.21
CA CYS A 34 12.12 -11.56 14.57
C CYS A 34 13.54 -11.26 14.07
N ILE A 35 13.84 -9.99 13.70
CA ILE A 35 15.19 -9.55 13.32
C ILE A 35 15.82 -8.68 14.41
N ASN A 36 15.05 -7.70 14.92
CA ASN A 36 15.56 -6.71 15.86
C ASN A 36 14.71 -6.65 17.13
N LYS A 37 14.98 -7.54 18.07
CA LYS A 37 14.28 -7.58 19.36
C LYS A 37 14.29 -6.24 20.12
N TYR A 38 15.24 -5.38 19.84
CA TYR A 38 15.40 -4.07 20.48
C TYR A 38 15.06 -2.90 19.54
N GLY A 39 14.41 -3.16 18.42
CA GLY A 39 14.00 -2.15 17.45
C GLY A 39 12.92 -1.18 17.97
N GLY A 40 12.31 -1.50 19.10
CA GLY A 40 11.32 -0.63 19.77
C GLY A 40 9.88 -0.81 19.30
N TRP A 41 9.63 -1.61 18.28
CA TRP A 41 8.29 -1.87 17.76
C TRP A 41 7.59 -2.99 18.51
N ASN A 42 6.28 -2.79 18.76
CA ASN A 42 5.38 -3.86 19.21
C ASN A 42 4.97 -4.72 18.01
N ASN A 43 4.63 -5.98 18.28
CA ASN A 43 4.03 -6.84 17.28
C ASN A 43 2.60 -6.37 16.94
N ILE A 44 2.21 -6.56 15.69
CA ILE A 44 0.88 -6.33 15.13
C ILE A 44 0.44 -7.57 14.35
N HIS A 45 -0.66 -7.49 13.57
CA HIS A 45 -1.15 -8.69 12.89
C HIS A 45 -1.20 -8.54 11.35
N GLY A 46 -0.31 -7.74 10.77
CA GLY A 46 -0.27 -7.46 9.33
C GLY A 46 -0.11 -8.69 8.44
N LYS A 47 0.53 -9.76 8.94
CA LYS A 47 0.61 -11.04 8.22
C LYS A 47 -0.76 -11.70 8.06
N ASN A 48 -1.68 -11.55 9.03
CA ASN A 48 -3.03 -12.09 8.90
C ASN A 48 -3.76 -11.46 7.72
N ASP A 49 -3.59 -10.15 7.52
CA ASP A 49 -4.23 -9.40 6.44
C ASP A 49 -3.79 -9.89 5.06
N VAL A 50 -2.47 -9.99 4.87
CA VAL A 50 -1.93 -10.37 3.57
C VAL A 50 -2.18 -11.84 3.25
N VAL A 51 -2.27 -12.71 4.24
CA VAL A 51 -2.68 -14.11 4.04
C VAL A 51 -4.14 -14.19 3.62
N LEU A 52 -5.02 -13.44 4.30
CA LEU A 52 -6.45 -13.35 3.97
C LEU A 52 -6.66 -12.82 2.54
N LEU A 53 -6.08 -11.66 2.23
CA LEU A 53 -6.15 -11.04 0.91
C LEU A 53 -5.54 -11.89 -0.20
N SER A 54 -4.43 -12.59 0.08
CA SER A 54 -3.79 -13.47 -0.91
C SER A 54 -4.75 -14.54 -1.42
N SER A 55 -5.55 -15.13 -0.54
CA SER A 55 -6.53 -16.15 -0.92
C SER A 55 -7.62 -15.56 -1.82
N THR A 56 -8.18 -14.42 -1.44
CA THR A 56 -9.23 -13.74 -2.19
C THR A 56 -8.75 -13.28 -3.56
N LEU A 57 -7.58 -12.63 -3.62
CA LEU A 57 -7.02 -12.14 -4.87
C LEU A 57 -6.67 -13.28 -5.85
N LYS A 58 -6.11 -14.39 -5.36
CA LYS A 58 -5.87 -15.58 -6.19
C LYS A 58 -7.16 -16.14 -6.77
N ASN A 59 -8.24 -16.21 -5.99
CA ASN A 59 -9.56 -16.63 -6.48
C ASN A 59 -10.10 -15.67 -7.55
N ASN A 60 -9.70 -14.40 -7.52
CA ASN A 60 -10.02 -13.38 -8.53
C ASN A 60 -9.09 -13.41 -9.76
N GLY A 61 -8.25 -14.42 -9.89
CA GLY A 61 -7.32 -14.57 -11.01
C GLY A 61 -6.14 -13.61 -10.98
N VAL A 62 -5.77 -13.11 -9.79
CA VAL A 62 -4.62 -12.24 -9.59
C VAL A 62 -3.38 -13.08 -9.30
N SER A 63 -2.27 -12.80 -10.00
CA SER A 63 -0.95 -13.36 -9.67
C SER A 63 -0.41 -12.66 -8.42
N VAL A 64 -0.30 -13.37 -7.31
CA VAL A 64 0.04 -12.80 -6.00
C VAL A 64 1.44 -13.21 -5.57
N SER A 65 2.29 -12.21 -5.28
CA SER A 65 3.52 -12.34 -4.49
C SER A 65 3.24 -11.84 -3.08
N LEU A 66 3.75 -12.55 -2.07
CA LEU A 66 3.57 -12.21 -0.66
C LEU A 66 4.93 -12.28 0.04
N ILE A 67 5.25 -11.26 0.83
CA ILE A 67 6.39 -11.25 1.76
C ILE A 67 5.90 -10.85 3.15
N SER A 68 6.46 -11.47 4.18
CA SER A 68 6.03 -11.21 5.55
C SER A 68 7.16 -11.40 6.56
N ASP A 69 7.03 -10.75 7.70
CA ASP A 69 7.91 -10.87 8.85
C ASP A 69 9.40 -10.78 8.45
N ILE A 70 10.20 -11.81 8.69
CA ILE A 70 11.64 -11.83 8.48
C ILE A 70 12.07 -11.47 7.04
N ASP A 71 11.23 -11.74 6.05
CA ASP A 71 11.51 -11.43 4.64
C ASP A 71 11.12 -9.97 4.27
N ALA A 72 10.31 -9.31 5.13
CA ALA A 72 9.83 -7.95 4.90
C ALA A 72 10.80 -6.87 5.38
N THR A 73 12.11 -7.07 5.13
CA THR A 73 13.15 -6.06 5.25
C THR A 73 13.00 -5.01 4.15
N LYS A 74 13.59 -3.82 4.31
CA LYS A 74 13.59 -2.82 3.23
C LYS A 74 14.13 -3.41 1.93
N THR A 75 15.26 -4.11 2.00
CA THR A 75 15.83 -4.76 0.80
C THR A 75 14.91 -5.84 0.23
N GLY A 76 14.23 -6.62 1.07
CA GLY A 76 13.26 -7.62 0.65
C GLY A 76 12.08 -6.98 -0.08
N ILE A 77 11.50 -5.92 0.50
CA ILE A 77 10.38 -5.18 -0.07
C ILE A 77 10.77 -4.57 -1.42
N THR A 78 11.86 -3.80 -1.47
CA THR A 78 12.30 -3.11 -2.70
C THR A 78 12.71 -4.08 -3.81
N SER A 79 13.32 -5.21 -3.46
CA SER A 79 13.60 -6.28 -4.42
C SER A 79 12.33 -6.91 -5.00
N ALA A 80 11.31 -7.14 -4.15
CA ALA A 80 10.02 -7.66 -4.61
C ALA A 80 9.27 -6.66 -5.51
N ILE A 81 9.32 -5.36 -5.19
CA ILE A 81 8.76 -4.31 -6.06
C ILE A 81 9.48 -4.28 -7.40
N ASN A 82 10.81 -4.31 -7.42
CA ASN A 82 11.58 -4.33 -8.67
C ASN A 82 11.27 -5.57 -9.51
N LYS A 83 11.11 -6.73 -8.89
CA LYS A 83 10.66 -7.94 -9.56
C LYS A 83 9.26 -7.78 -10.17
N LEU A 84 8.32 -7.19 -9.44
CA LEU A 84 6.98 -6.90 -9.93
C LEU A 84 7.04 -5.97 -11.13
N ILE A 85 7.81 -4.87 -11.07
CA ILE A 85 8.02 -3.92 -12.18
C ILE A 85 8.48 -4.66 -13.44
N SER A 86 9.45 -5.56 -13.30
CA SER A 86 9.98 -6.33 -14.45
C SER A 86 8.97 -7.26 -15.12
N GLN A 87 7.88 -7.58 -14.43
CA GLN A 87 6.79 -8.43 -14.91
C GLN A 87 5.61 -7.66 -15.48
N CYS A 88 5.51 -6.36 -15.19
CA CYS A 88 4.42 -5.50 -15.63
C CYS A 88 4.43 -5.32 -17.15
N LYS A 89 3.23 -5.24 -17.72
CA LYS A 89 2.99 -4.99 -19.15
C LYS A 89 1.90 -3.93 -19.31
N ALA A 90 1.91 -3.28 -20.47
CA ALA A 90 0.91 -2.28 -20.80
C ALA A 90 -0.52 -2.83 -20.63
N GLY A 91 -1.34 -2.10 -19.88
CA GLY A 91 -2.73 -2.44 -19.57
C GLY A 91 -2.94 -3.33 -18.34
N ASP A 92 -1.88 -3.80 -17.68
CA ASP A 92 -2.00 -4.60 -16.45
C ASP A 92 -2.69 -3.82 -15.32
N ILE A 93 -3.28 -4.56 -14.39
CA ILE A 93 -3.74 -4.05 -13.10
C ILE A 93 -2.74 -4.52 -12.05
N VAL A 94 -2.15 -3.57 -11.33
CA VAL A 94 -1.19 -3.83 -10.27
C VAL A 94 -1.78 -3.41 -8.93
N TYR A 95 -1.59 -4.24 -7.90
CA TYR A 95 -2.08 -4.02 -6.56
C TYR A 95 -0.91 -4.17 -5.58
N LEU A 96 -0.51 -3.08 -4.96
CA LEU A 96 0.45 -3.04 -3.86
C LEU A 96 -0.31 -2.93 -2.55
N HIS A 97 0.07 -3.71 -1.54
CA HIS A 97 -0.55 -3.67 -0.23
C HIS A 97 0.51 -3.75 0.86
N PHE A 98 0.48 -2.77 1.75
CA PHE A 98 1.36 -2.70 2.92
C PHE A 98 0.51 -2.75 4.18
N SER A 99 0.67 -3.78 4.97
CA SER A 99 0.06 -3.97 6.29
C SER A 99 1.17 -4.03 7.33
N THR A 100 1.55 -2.85 7.83
CA THR A 100 2.78 -2.61 8.60
C THR A 100 2.56 -1.56 9.67
N HIS A 101 3.58 -1.26 10.47
CA HIS A 101 3.66 0.01 11.16
C HIS A 101 3.96 1.15 10.18
N GLY A 102 3.54 2.36 10.55
CA GLY A 102 3.95 3.62 9.93
C GLY A 102 4.62 4.53 10.96
N GLN A 103 5.47 5.43 10.49
CA GLN A 103 6.16 6.41 11.31
C GLN A 103 6.36 7.71 10.55
N PRO A 104 6.11 8.90 11.15
CA PRO A 104 6.57 10.16 10.59
C PRO A 104 8.09 10.16 10.50
N PHE A 105 8.64 10.54 9.36
CA PHE A 105 10.06 10.61 9.13
C PHE A 105 10.46 12.07 8.86
N GLU A 106 11.56 12.55 9.45
CA GLU A 106 12.00 13.94 9.26
C GLU A 106 12.34 14.19 7.78
N ASP A 107 11.57 15.05 7.11
CA ASP A 107 11.83 15.47 5.74
C ASP A 107 13.24 16.10 5.63
N THR A 108 14.05 15.54 4.76
CA THR A 108 15.40 16.01 4.46
C THR A 108 15.55 16.56 3.05
N SER A 109 14.54 16.37 2.19
CA SER A 109 14.46 16.88 0.82
C SER A 109 13.95 18.32 0.79
N GLY A 110 13.06 18.68 1.73
CA GLY A 110 12.49 20.02 1.91
C GLY A 110 11.28 20.28 1.02
N ASP A 111 10.59 19.24 0.59
CA ASP A 111 9.40 19.32 -0.25
C ASP A 111 8.08 19.19 0.56
N GLU A 112 8.15 18.77 1.84
CA GLU A 112 6.99 18.70 2.70
C GLU A 112 6.76 20.00 3.50
N ASP A 113 5.56 20.58 3.40
CA ASP A 113 5.18 21.85 4.04
C ASP A 113 5.29 21.80 5.58
N ASP A 114 5.08 20.63 6.20
CA ASP A 114 5.20 20.43 7.64
C ASP A 114 6.57 19.90 8.07
N GLY A 115 7.38 19.49 7.09
CA GLY A 115 8.73 18.99 7.23
C GLY A 115 8.79 17.56 7.76
N TRP A 116 7.82 16.71 7.36
CA TRP A 116 7.74 15.31 7.69
C TRP A 116 7.24 14.50 6.51
N ASP A 117 7.99 13.48 6.15
CA ASP A 117 7.58 12.42 5.24
C ASP A 117 6.76 11.37 6.00
N GLU A 118 5.92 10.63 5.31
CA GLU A 118 5.33 9.39 5.78
C GLU A 118 6.25 8.21 5.45
N SER A 119 6.40 7.28 6.39
CA SER A 119 7.19 6.08 6.12
C SER A 119 6.45 4.79 6.47
N ILE A 120 6.54 3.82 5.58
CA ILE A 120 6.30 2.41 5.87
C ILE A 120 7.49 1.88 6.65
N VAL A 121 7.23 1.12 7.71
CA VAL A 121 8.27 0.58 8.58
C VAL A 121 8.53 -0.89 8.23
N PRO A 122 9.65 -1.22 7.53
CA PRO A 122 10.11 -2.59 7.35
C PRO A 122 10.52 -3.23 8.67
N VAL A 123 10.60 -4.56 8.69
CA VAL A 123 10.91 -5.33 9.91
C VAL A 123 12.30 -5.06 10.47
N ASP A 124 13.21 -4.56 9.64
CA ASP A 124 14.59 -4.22 9.99
C ASP A 124 14.81 -2.72 10.30
N ALA A 125 13.75 -1.92 10.36
CA ALA A 125 13.82 -0.49 10.68
C ALA A 125 13.57 -0.24 12.18
N PRO A 126 14.58 0.18 12.97
CA PRO A 126 14.40 0.64 14.34
C PRO A 126 13.54 1.90 14.44
N ILE A 127 12.81 2.04 15.57
CA ILE A 127 11.93 3.19 15.83
C ILE A 127 12.70 4.49 16.11
N GLU A 128 13.95 4.40 16.55
CA GLU A 128 14.75 5.56 16.99
C GLU A 128 16.01 5.75 16.15
N TYR A 129 16.25 7.03 15.82
CA TYR A 129 17.54 7.45 15.26
C TYR A 129 18.67 7.24 16.26
N THR A 130 19.75 6.63 15.83
CA THR A 130 20.97 6.44 16.63
C THR A 130 22.19 6.76 15.78
N LYS A 131 22.78 7.95 15.99
CA LYS A 131 23.92 8.43 15.22
C LYS A 131 25.06 7.41 15.12
N GLY A 132 25.49 7.14 13.89
CA GLY A 132 26.56 6.19 13.59
C GLY A 132 26.17 4.71 13.76
N ARG A 133 24.92 4.40 14.08
CA ARG A 133 24.40 3.03 14.19
C ARG A 133 23.19 2.78 13.31
N TYR A 134 22.23 3.68 13.32
CA TYR A 134 21.03 3.63 12.49
C TYR A 134 20.53 5.05 12.24
N GLU A 135 20.54 5.47 11.00
CA GLU A 135 20.23 6.85 10.61
C GLU A 135 19.00 6.93 9.68
N GLY A 136 18.22 5.82 9.59
CA GLY A 136 16.96 5.77 8.87
C GLY A 136 17.01 5.01 7.55
N GLU A 137 18.13 4.40 7.22
CA GLU A 137 18.38 3.72 5.95
C GLU A 137 17.39 2.60 5.62
N ASN A 138 16.74 2.01 6.63
CA ASN A 138 15.77 0.93 6.44
C ASN A 138 14.29 1.39 6.45
N HIS A 139 13.99 2.67 6.69
CA HIS A 139 12.63 3.17 6.47
C HIS A 139 12.35 3.28 4.96
N LEU A 140 11.13 2.95 4.56
CA LEU A 140 10.66 3.17 3.20
C LEU A 140 9.75 4.41 3.21
N ILE A 141 10.35 5.58 2.93
CA ILE A 141 9.64 6.85 2.88
C ILE A 141 8.78 6.96 1.62
N ASP A 142 7.76 7.78 1.66
CA ASP A 142 6.80 8.00 0.59
C ASP A 142 7.46 8.48 -0.71
N ASP A 143 8.46 9.36 -0.65
CA ASP A 143 9.29 9.76 -1.77
C ASP A 143 9.89 8.56 -2.53
N GLU A 144 10.48 7.63 -1.80
CA GLU A 144 11.05 6.42 -2.40
C GLU A 144 9.96 5.50 -2.96
N LEU A 145 8.84 5.35 -2.25
CA LEU A 145 7.69 4.59 -2.72
C LEU A 145 7.12 5.20 -4.00
N GLN A 146 7.04 6.53 -4.08
CA GLN A 146 6.60 7.28 -5.25
C GLN A 146 7.43 6.99 -6.50
N VAL A 147 8.76 6.87 -6.34
CA VAL A 147 9.66 6.47 -7.44
C VAL A 147 9.29 5.08 -7.98
N TYR A 148 9.00 4.12 -7.09
CA TYR A 148 8.57 2.79 -7.51
C TYR A 148 7.18 2.80 -8.17
N CYS A 149 6.24 3.55 -7.61
CA CYS A 149 4.91 3.72 -8.19
C CYS A 149 4.99 4.31 -9.60
N THR A 150 5.83 5.32 -9.81
CA THR A 150 6.05 5.91 -11.13
C THR A 150 6.58 4.89 -12.13
N LYS A 151 7.58 4.07 -11.77
CA LYS A 151 8.09 3.00 -12.63
C LYS A 151 7.03 1.94 -12.98
N ILE A 152 6.17 1.59 -12.03
CA ILE A 152 5.04 0.68 -12.30
C ILE A 152 4.08 1.33 -13.30
N ARG A 153 3.70 2.60 -13.08
CA ARG A 153 2.80 3.36 -13.95
C ARG A 153 3.34 3.50 -15.37
N GLU A 154 4.65 3.72 -15.52
CA GLU A 154 5.33 3.71 -16.82
C GLU A 154 5.20 2.35 -17.51
N ALA A 155 5.45 1.27 -16.78
CA ALA A 155 5.41 -0.09 -17.32
C ALA A 155 3.99 -0.53 -17.75
N ILE A 156 2.94 -0.14 -16.97
CA ILE A 156 1.55 -0.48 -17.30
C ILE A 156 0.91 0.49 -18.29
N GLY A 157 1.49 1.68 -18.50
CA GLY A 157 1.02 2.67 -19.46
C GLY A 157 -0.40 3.15 -19.23
N THR A 158 -0.90 4.04 -20.09
CA THR A 158 -2.18 4.76 -19.94
C THR A 158 -3.41 3.87 -19.76
N ASN A 159 -3.35 2.64 -20.24
CA ASN A 159 -4.45 1.67 -20.09
C ASN A 159 -4.29 0.79 -18.85
N GLY A 160 -3.24 1.00 -18.03
CA GLY A 160 -3.01 0.27 -16.79
C GLY A 160 -3.65 0.95 -15.59
N MET A 161 -3.72 0.20 -14.48
CA MET A 161 -4.19 0.70 -13.17
C MET A 161 -3.26 0.21 -12.06
N LEU A 162 -2.83 1.12 -11.21
CA LEU A 162 -2.10 0.82 -9.98
C LEU A 162 -2.97 1.16 -8.76
N TYR A 163 -3.16 0.19 -7.88
CA TYR A 163 -3.70 0.38 -6.54
C TYR A 163 -2.57 0.28 -5.52
N VAL A 164 -2.45 1.26 -4.65
CA VAL A 164 -1.51 1.27 -3.53
C VAL A 164 -2.31 1.37 -2.24
N VAL A 165 -2.28 0.32 -1.44
CA VAL A 165 -3.03 0.25 -0.18
C VAL A 165 -2.05 0.29 0.97
N ILE A 166 -2.26 1.21 1.91
CA ILE A 166 -1.42 1.40 3.09
C ILE A 166 -2.29 1.25 4.34
N ASP A 167 -2.23 0.05 4.93
CA ASP A 167 -2.85 -0.23 6.23
C ASP A 167 -1.82 -0.05 7.34
N ALA A 168 -1.41 1.20 7.50
CA ALA A 168 -0.46 1.70 8.47
C ALA A 168 -0.92 3.06 9.01
N CYS A 169 -0.23 3.63 9.98
CA CYS A 169 -0.56 4.92 10.58
C CYS A 169 0.70 5.69 10.99
N HIS A 170 0.67 6.99 10.78
CA HIS A 170 1.73 7.92 11.20
C HIS A 170 1.36 8.65 12.50
N ALA A 171 0.24 8.29 13.14
CA ALA A 171 -0.19 8.80 14.42
C ALA A 171 -0.62 7.63 15.31
N GLY A 172 0.01 7.45 16.44
CA GLY A 172 -0.39 6.43 17.40
C GLY A 172 0.19 6.73 18.77
N LYS A 173 -0.55 6.45 19.82
CA LYS A 173 -0.03 6.41 21.18
C LYS A 173 -0.29 5.00 21.68
N ALA A 174 0.76 4.28 22.07
CA ALA A 174 0.58 3.06 22.83
C ALA A 174 -0.27 3.44 24.07
N SER A 175 -1.53 3.02 24.10
CA SER A 175 -2.39 3.28 25.24
C SER A 175 -1.98 2.32 26.35
N MET A 176 -1.53 2.86 27.47
CA MET A 176 -1.47 2.12 28.73
C MET A 176 -2.87 2.10 29.33
N GLY A 177 -3.75 1.22 28.87
CA GLY A 177 -5.13 1.12 29.34
C GLY A 177 -5.74 -0.28 29.15
N ILE A 178 -6.72 -0.60 29.93
CA ILE A 178 -7.42 -1.89 30.05
C ILE A 178 -8.14 -2.24 28.74
N GLU A 179 -7.76 -3.34 28.09
CA GLU A 179 -8.01 -3.74 26.69
C GLU A 179 -7.20 -2.92 25.69
N GLU A 180 -6.00 -3.43 25.37
CA GLU A 180 -5.05 -2.74 24.52
C GLU A 180 -5.51 -2.84 23.07
N ASP A 181 -6.03 -1.72 22.54
CA ASP A 181 -6.15 -1.54 21.09
C ASP A 181 -4.76 -1.74 20.46
N VAL A 182 -4.64 -2.68 19.53
CA VAL A 182 -3.40 -2.82 18.73
C VAL A 182 -3.36 -1.72 17.70
N ILE A 183 -2.33 -0.88 17.75
CA ILE A 183 -2.18 0.32 16.93
C ILE A 183 -1.03 0.12 15.95
N ARG A 184 -1.23 0.51 14.68
CA ARG A 184 -0.30 0.32 13.55
C ARG A 184 0.55 1.55 13.27
N GLY A 185 1.16 2.13 14.27
CA GLY A 185 2.03 3.30 14.10
C GLY A 185 2.44 3.95 15.39
N THR A 186 3.12 5.09 15.26
CA THR A 186 3.62 5.87 16.40
C THR A 186 3.55 7.37 16.10
N LYS A 187 3.39 8.18 17.18
CA LYS A 187 3.55 9.64 17.12
C LYS A 187 5.02 10.08 17.29
N ALA A 188 5.89 9.15 17.62
CA ALA A 188 7.31 9.47 17.71
C ALA A 188 7.86 9.59 16.29
N GLY A 189 8.12 10.82 15.84
CA GLY A 189 8.79 11.04 14.56
C GLY A 189 10.21 10.48 14.58
N PHE A 190 10.63 9.86 13.49
CA PHE A 190 12.03 9.49 13.29
C PHE A 190 12.80 10.75 12.92
N THR A 191 13.69 11.23 13.80
CA THR A 191 14.34 12.53 13.66
C THR A 191 15.78 12.51 14.15
N ARG A 192 16.64 13.23 13.44
CA ARG A 192 18.06 13.41 13.80
C ARG A 192 18.28 14.38 14.96
N ASN A 193 17.35 15.34 15.12
CA ASN A 193 17.52 16.50 16.00
C ASN A 193 16.49 16.55 17.13
N GLY A 194 15.67 15.49 17.30
CA GLY A 194 14.61 15.48 18.31
C GLY A 194 13.45 16.43 17.98
N LYS A 195 13.26 16.76 16.69
CA LYS A 195 12.10 17.54 16.21
C LYS A 195 10.82 16.83 16.62
N TYR A 196 9.87 17.56 17.17
CA TYR A 196 8.60 16.99 17.61
C TYR A 196 7.59 16.98 16.47
N TYR A 197 7.11 15.80 16.13
CA TYR A 197 6.02 15.64 15.15
C TYR A 197 4.70 16.15 15.73
N ARG A 198 4.04 17.00 14.97
CA ARG A 198 2.67 17.47 15.25
C ARG A 198 1.81 17.20 14.02
N PRO A 199 0.92 16.19 14.08
CA PRO A 199 0.03 15.93 12.96
C PRO A 199 -0.79 17.18 12.63
N GLN A 200 -0.90 17.51 11.36
CA GLN A 200 -1.77 18.58 10.90
C GLN A 200 -3.23 18.09 10.96
N THR A 201 -4.08 18.82 11.67
CA THR A 201 -5.52 18.48 11.78
C THR A 201 -6.35 19.06 10.65
N LEU A 202 -5.77 19.91 9.82
CA LEU A 202 -6.43 20.50 8.66
C LEU A 202 -6.06 19.70 7.41
N GLU A 203 -7.09 19.27 6.68
CA GLU A 203 -6.91 18.69 5.34
C GLU A 203 -6.34 19.78 4.42
N ARG A 204 -5.07 19.69 4.12
CA ARG A 204 -4.41 20.53 3.12
C ARG A 204 -3.98 19.63 1.96
N GLY A 205 -4.78 19.63 0.91
CA GLY A 205 -4.40 19.02 -0.35
C GLY A 205 -4.31 17.49 -0.35
N ASN A 206 -3.60 16.97 -1.29
CA ASN A 206 -3.27 15.56 -1.43
C ASN A 206 -2.05 15.25 -0.55
N PHE A 207 -2.02 14.06 0.08
CA PHE A 207 -0.89 13.57 0.87
C PHE A 207 0.29 13.15 -0.01
N TYR A 208 0.01 12.76 -1.26
CA TYR A 208 1.02 12.38 -2.23
C TYR A 208 1.06 13.38 -3.38
N ASP A 209 2.25 13.87 -3.71
CA ASP A 209 2.46 14.60 -4.96
C ASP A 209 2.49 13.61 -6.13
N ILE A 210 1.29 13.20 -6.56
CA ILE A 210 1.13 12.21 -7.62
C ILE A 210 1.40 12.84 -8.98
N PRO A 211 2.53 12.52 -9.64
CA PRO A 211 2.84 13.10 -10.94
C PRO A 211 1.74 12.81 -11.96
N SER A 212 1.21 13.87 -12.57
CA SER A 212 0.26 13.75 -13.67
C SER A 212 1.01 13.74 -15.00
N SER A 213 0.76 12.71 -15.80
CA SER A 213 1.32 12.61 -17.14
C SER A 213 0.37 11.83 -18.04
N PRO A 214 0.15 12.29 -19.29
CA PRO A 214 -0.70 11.57 -20.24
C PRO A 214 -0.13 10.22 -20.69
N THR A 215 1.07 9.86 -20.28
CA THR A 215 1.73 8.60 -20.64
C THR A 215 1.72 7.57 -19.51
N LEU A 216 1.40 7.99 -18.28
CA LEU A 216 1.41 7.14 -17.10
C LEU A 216 0.07 6.45 -16.87
N GLY A 217 0.10 5.22 -16.34
CA GLY A 217 -1.08 4.54 -15.84
C GLY A 217 -1.72 5.29 -14.66
N MET A 218 -3.03 5.12 -14.49
CA MET A 218 -3.72 5.66 -13.32
C MET A 218 -3.17 5.02 -12.04
N VAL A 219 -3.12 5.80 -10.96
CA VAL A 219 -2.86 5.28 -9.61
C VAL A 219 -3.94 5.77 -8.66
N VAL A 220 -4.27 4.89 -7.70
CA VAL A 220 -5.14 5.19 -6.56
C VAL A 220 -4.40 4.77 -5.30
N PHE A 221 -4.15 5.74 -4.41
CA PHE A 221 -3.69 5.49 -3.06
C PHE A 221 -4.90 5.33 -2.13
N ILE A 222 -4.86 4.35 -1.27
CA ILE A 222 -5.92 4.00 -0.33
C ILE A 222 -5.27 3.79 1.04
N GLU A 223 -5.58 4.66 1.99
CA GLU A 223 -4.99 4.64 3.32
C GLU A 223 -6.04 4.36 4.40
N ALA A 224 -5.62 3.68 5.44
CA ALA A 224 -6.49 3.26 6.53
C ALA A 224 -7.05 4.41 7.34
N CYS A 225 -6.31 5.52 7.44
CA CYS A 225 -6.68 6.68 8.23
C CYS A 225 -5.90 7.92 7.79
N ARG A 226 -6.33 9.09 8.27
CA ARG A 226 -5.61 10.36 8.09
C ARG A 226 -4.35 10.39 8.96
N SER A 227 -3.37 11.19 8.58
CA SER A 227 -2.07 11.31 9.29
C SER A 227 -2.18 11.63 10.79
N TYR A 228 -3.25 12.31 11.23
CA TYR A 228 -3.51 12.63 12.64
C TYR A 228 -4.39 11.62 13.37
N GLN A 229 -4.94 10.63 12.68
CA GLN A 229 -5.82 9.61 13.25
C GLN A 229 -5.04 8.33 13.60
N ILE A 230 -5.66 7.50 14.43
CA ILE A 230 -5.08 6.22 14.85
C ILE A 230 -5.67 5.12 13.97
N ASN A 231 -4.80 4.27 13.42
CA ASN A 231 -5.19 3.04 12.75
C ASN A 231 -5.20 1.90 13.77
N LYS A 232 -6.39 1.36 14.04
CA LYS A 232 -6.61 0.27 14.97
C LYS A 232 -6.85 -1.05 14.26
N GLU A 233 -6.43 -2.13 14.89
CA GLU A 233 -6.86 -3.46 14.48
C GLU A 233 -8.27 -3.76 15.00
N ILE A 234 -8.98 -4.56 14.25
CA ILE A 234 -10.29 -5.11 14.64
C ILE A 234 -10.17 -6.61 14.90
N VAL A 235 -11.08 -7.15 15.70
CA VAL A 235 -11.16 -8.58 15.98
C VAL A 235 -12.36 -9.19 15.27
N GLU A 236 -12.11 -10.21 14.45
CA GLU A 236 -13.15 -10.97 13.76
C GLU A 236 -12.88 -12.46 13.92
N GLU A 237 -13.87 -13.18 14.41
CA GLU A 237 -13.78 -14.62 14.70
C GLU A 237 -12.54 -15.01 15.54
N GLY A 238 -12.19 -14.14 16.50
CA GLY A 238 -11.05 -14.34 17.40
C GLY A 238 -9.67 -14.08 16.79
N LYS A 239 -9.60 -13.46 15.61
CA LYS A 239 -8.35 -13.05 14.95
C LYS A 239 -8.30 -11.55 14.80
N TYR A 240 -7.11 -11.01 14.89
CA TYR A 240 -6.85 -9.59 14.67
C TYR A 240 -6.53 -9.31 13.21
N TYR A 241 -7.08 -8.19 12.70
CA TYR A 241 -6.86 -7.69 11.35
C TYR A 241 -6.80 -6.17 11.34
N GLY A 242 -6.06 -5.58 10.39
CA GLY A 242 -6.22 -4.19 10.02
C GLY A 242 -7.61 -3.95 9.43
N ALA A 243 -8.26 -2.90 9.88
CA ALA A 243 -9.63 -2.63 9.46
C ALA A 243 -9.74 -2.43 7.94
N LEU A 244 -8.83 -1.66 7.34
CA LEU A 244 -8.83 -1.44 5.89
C LEU A 244 -8.65 -2.76 5.12
N SER A 245 -7.66 -3.56 5.51
CA SER A 245 -7.36 -4.85 4.89
C SER A 245 -8.55 -5.81 4.98
N PHE A 246 -9.19 -5.87 6.14
CA PHE A 246 -10.35 -6.73 6.37
C PHE A 246 -11.53 -6.34 5.47
N TYR A 247 -11.90 -5.05 5.41
CA TYR A 247 -13.01 -4.60 4.58
C TYR A 247 -12.72 -4.69 3.09
N ILE A 248 -11.50 -4.43 2.65
CA ILE A 248 -11.09 -4.71 1.26
C ILE A 248 -11.27 -6.20 0.93
N ASN A 249 -10.86 -7.08 1.83
CA ASN A 249 -11.05 -8.52 1.62
C ASN A 249 -12.53 -8.90 1.51
N GLN A 250 -13.39 -8.36 2.37
CA GLN A 250 -14.83 -8.62 2.29
C GLN A 250 -15.41 -8.20 0.93
N VAL A 251 -15.08 -7.00 0.46
CA VAL A 251 -15.58 -6.50 -0.82
C VAL A 251 -15.03 -7.31 -1.99
N LEU A 252 -13.71 -7.55 -2.03
CA LEU A 252 -13.10 -8.30 -3.12
C LEU A 252 -13.39 -9.81 -3.07
N SER A 253 -13.98 -10.34 -2.00
CA SER A 253 -14.49 -11.72 -1.96
C SER A 253 -15.75 -11.93 -2.79
N VAL A 254 -16.51 -10.85 -3.03
CA VAL A 254 -17.75 -10.87 -3.81
C VAL A 254 -17.66 -10.06 -5.11
N GLN A 255 -16.63 -9.22 -5.25
CA GLN A 255 -16.37 -8.43 -6.44
C GLN A 255 -14.96 -8.74 -6.96
N ASN A 256 -14.77 -8.65 -8.28
CA ASN A 256 -13.43 -8.82 -8.85
C ASN A 256 -12.63 -7.51 -8.77
N LEU A 257 -11.32 -7.64 -8.54
CA LEU A 257 -10.40 -6.52 -8.76
C LEU A 257 -10.42 -6.14 -10.24
N THR A 258 -10.80 -4.92 -10.56
CA THR A 258 -10.90 -4.38 -11.93
C THR A 258 -10.34 -2.97 -11.97
N LYS A 259 -10.40 -2.28 -13.10
CA LYS A 259 -10.07 -0.86 -13.23
C LYS A 259 -11.19 0.07 -12.75
N ASP A 260 -12.38 -0.48 -12.54
CA ASP A 260 -13.48 0.25 -11.90
C ASP A 260 -13.17 0.40 -10.41
N THR A 261 -13.20 1.63 -9.93
CA THR A 261 -12.86 1.99 -8.54
C THR A 261 -14.06 1.97 -7.60
N GLY A 262 -15.26 1.66 -8.08
CA GLY A 262 -16.49 1.65 -7.27
C GLY A 262 -16.45 0.74 -6.04
N TRP A 263 -15.62 -0.32 -6.06
CA TRP A 263 -15.41 -1.18 -4.91
C TRP A 263 -14.78 -0.43 -3.71
N ILE A 264 -13.99 0.63 -3.97
CA ILE A 264 -13.32 1.43 -2.94
C ILE A 264 -14.36 2.22 -2.13
N ASP A 265 -15.39 2.77 -2.80
CA ASP A 265 -16.48 3.48 -2.14
C ASP A 265 -17.27 2.56 -1.21
N VAL A 266 -17.45 1.29 -1.60
CA VAL A 266 -18.09 0.27 -0.75
C VAL A 266 -17.26 0.00 0.50
N VAL A 267 -15.93 -0.15 0.37
CA VAL A 267 -15.01 -0.29 1.52
C VAL A 267 -15.13 0.91 2.44
N LYS A 268 -15.08 2.12 1.90
CA LYS A 268 -15.18 3.38 2.65
C LYS A 268 -16.51 3.46 3.43
N GLU A 269 -17.60 3.08 2.78
CA GLU A 269 -18.92 3.05 3.42
C GLU A 269 -18.97 2.03 4.56
N MET A 270 -18.42 0.83 4.37
CA MET A 270 -18.38 -0.22 5.40
C MET A 270 -17.57 0.24 6.60
N MET A 271 -16.36 0.79 6.39
CA MET A 271 -15.52 1.32 7.46
C MET A 271 -16.21 2.46 8.22
N SER A 272 -16.89 3.37 7.52
CA SER A 272 -17.59 4.50 8.14
C SER A 272 -18.77 4.10 9.03
N LYS A 273 -19.34 2.92 8.81
CA LYS A 273 -20.46 2.36 9.59
C LYS A 273 -20.01 1.51 10.79
N ASP A 274 -18.73 1.13 10.82
CA ASP A 274 -18.20 0.34 11.94
C ASP A 274 -17.99 1.22 13.16
N VAL A 275 -18.76 0.99 14.20
CA VAL A 275 -18.70 1.75 15.46
C VAL A 275 -17.35 1.63 16.17
N ARG A 276 -16.54 0.62 15.85
CA ARG A 276 -15.18 0.44 16.38
C ARG A 276 -14.19 1.48 15.81
N LEU A 277 -14.51 2.06 14.64
CA LEU A 277 -13.65 2.94 13.85
C LEU A 277 -14.07 4.42 13.90
N THR A 278 -14.71 4.86 14.99
CA THR A 278 -15.32 6.19 15.14
C THR A 278 -14.41 7.38 14.84
N ASN A 279 -13.08 7.21 14.97
CA ASN A 279 -12.06 8.24 14.70
C ASN A 279 -11.03 7.76 13.66
N GLN A 280 -11.44 6.90 12.76
CA GLN A 280 -10.58 6.36 11.69
C GLN A 280 -11.31 6.52 10.37
N ASN A 281 -10.82 7.42 9.52
CA ASN A 281 -11.43 7.71 8.23
C ASN A 281 -10.45 7.32 7.11
N MET A 282 -10.88 6.40 6.28
CA MET A 282 -10.16 6.00 5.08
C MET A 282 -9.92 7.20 4.15
N VAL A 283 -8.71 7.33 3.64
CA VAL A 283 -8.30 8.34 2.66
C VAL A 283 -8.14 7.69 1.30
N ILE A 284 -8.51 8.42 0.24
CA ILE A 284 -8.41 7.95 -1.14
C ILE A 284 -7.87 9.10 -1.98
N GLU A 285 -6.79 8.86 -2.70
CA GLU A 285 -6.19 9.82 -3.60
C GLU A 285 -6.02 9.22 -4.99
N TYR A 286 -6.32 10.02 -6.00
CA TYR A 286 -6.26 9.62 -7.40
C TYR A 286 -5.23 10.45 -8.14
N SER A 287 -4.50 9.83 -9.07
CA SER A 287 -3.79 10.61 -10.08
C SER A 287 -4.81 11.32 -10.97
N LYS A 288 -4.56 12.59 -11.19
CA LYS A 288 -5.36 13.43 -12.10
C LYS A 288 -5.11 13.07 -13.56
#